data_df6d3726076586122d4f28411b917ee8
#
_entry.id   df6d3726076586122d4f28411b917ee8
#
_cell.length_a   1.000
_cell.length_b   1.000
_cell.length_c   1.000
_cell.angle_alpha   90.00
_cell.angle_beta   90.00
_cell.angle_gamma   90.00
#
_symmetry.space_group_name_H-M   'P 1'
#
loop_
_entity.id
_entity.type
_entity.pdbx_description
1 polymer ?
#
loop_
_entity_poly.entity_id
_entity_poly.type
_entity_poly.pdbx_seq_one_letter_code
_entity_poly.pdbx_strand_id
1 'polypeptide(L)'
;MKKNKITFLILECIFLILTLFFAWKIFDRDVPEKRVAVILPESGDNRWNSLIKGMKQSAKINNLHMIICNTDEIENAEMEKEIIKEQKHNNIDAFIICPAPGSDTKDMLKKSVCQDAIHTDHGGCIFQRRREFR
;
A
#
# COMPACT_ATOMS: atom_id res chain seq x y z
N MET A 1 -40.07 -44.78 12.11
CA MET A 1 -38.59 -44.78 12.27
C MET A 1 -37.77 -44.38 11.02
N LYS A 2 -38.26 -44.56 9.78
CA LYS A 2 -37.50 -44.13 8.56
C LYS A 2 -37.43 -42.61 8.36
N LYS A 3 -38.47 -41.82 8.71
CA LYS A 3 -38.50 -40.36 8.53
C LYS A 3 -37.41 -39.63 9.32
N ASN A 4 -37.12 -40.02 10.55
CA ASN A 4 -36.12 -39.37 11.39
C ASN A 4 -34.69 -39.56 10.86
N LYS A 5 -34.40 -40.70 10.21
CA LYS A 5 -33.09 -40.98 9.60
C LYS A 5 -32.84 -40.08 8.37
N ILE A 6 -33.88 -39.85 7.57
CA ILE A 6 -33.78 -38.98 6.38
C ILE A 6 -33.60 -37.51 6.80
N THR A 7 -34.35 -37.07 7.81
CA THR A 7 -34.22 -35.69 8.33
C THR A 7 -32.82 -35.43 8.93
N PHE A 8 -32.26 -36.44 9.62
CA PHE A 8 -30.91 -36.37 10.17
C PHE A 8 -29.85 -36.29 9.05
N LEU A 9 -29.98 -37.11 8.00
CA LEU A 9 -29.08 -37.09 6.85
C LEU A 9 -29.10 -35.71 6.11
N ILE A 10 -30.29 -35.15 5.94
CA ILE A 10 -30.45 -33.83 5.31
C ILE A 10 -29.75 -32.73 6.15
N LEU A 11 -29.94 -32.79 7.46
CA LEU A 11 -29.31 -31.81 8.39
C LEU A 11 -27.78 -31.90 8.34
N GLU A 12 -27.24 -33.13 8.30
CA GLU A 12 -25.81 -33.37 8.21
C GLU A 12 -25.22 -32.87 6.87
N CYS A 13 -25.92 -33.12 5.76
CA CYS A 13 -25.51 -32.57 4.45
C CYS A 13 -25.52 -31.03 4.43
N ILE A 14 -26.52 -30.38 5.01
CA ILE A 14 -26.57 -28.92 5.10
C ILE A 14 -25.40 -28.41 5.92
N PHE A 15 -25.08 -29.04 7.03
CA PHE A 15 -23.95 -28.65 7.88
C PHE A 15 -22.59 -28.80 7.16
N LEU A 16 -22.42 -29.89 6.40
CA LEU A 16 -21.23 -30.10 5.58
C LEU A 16 -21.08 -29.04 4.48
N ILE A 17 -22.16 -28.70 3.80
CA ILE A 17 -22.15 -27.65 2.77
C ILE A 17 -21.80 -26.30 3.40
N LEU A 18 -22.34 -25.99 4.56
CA LEU A 18 -22.06 -24.75 5.29
C LEU A 18 -20.59 -24.66 5.74
N THR A 19 -20.04 -25.73 6.26
CA THR A 19 -18.62 -25.79 6.67
C THR A 19 -17.68 -25.66 5.48
N LEU A 20 -17.98 -26.31 4.34
CA LEU A 20 -17.21 -26.15 3.11
C LEU A 20 -17.28 -24.72 2.56
N PHE A 21 -18.45 -24.08 2.63
CA PHE A 21 -18.64 -22.70 2.21
C PHE A 21 -17.84 -21.73 3.08
N PHE A 22 -17.85 -21.89 4.40
CA PHE A 22 -17.03 -21.07 5.29
C PHE A 22 -15.54 -21.35 5.15
N ALA A 23 -15.15 -22.60 4.97
CA ALA A 23 -13.75 -22.95 4.72
C ALA A 23 -13.26 -22.29 3.43
N TRP A 24 -14.05 -22.35 2.34
CA TRP A 24 -13.68 -21.68 1.09
C TRP A 24 -13.55 -20.19 1.26
N LYS A 25 -14.47 -19.54 1.97
CA LYS A 25 -14.42 -18.09 2.24
C LYS A 25 -13.21 -17.68 3.11
N ILE A 26 -12.74 -18.56 4.00
CA ILE A 26 -11.53 -18.32 4.81
C ILE A 26 -10.26 -18.55 3.96
N PHE A 27 -10.29 -19.46 3.00
CA PHE A 27 -9.17 -19.72 2.09
C PHE A 27 -9.09 -18.71 0.95
N ASP A 28 -10.21 -18.08 0.56
CA ASP A 28 -10.26 -16.96 -0.38
C ASP A 28 -9.81 -15.69 0.37
N ARG A 29 -8.61 -15.74 0.92
CA ARG A 29 -7.94 -14.56 1.46
C ARG A 29 -7.66 -13.66 0.28
N ASP A 30 -8.33 -12.53 0.22
CA ASP A 30 -7.88 -11.38 -0.55
C ASP A 30 -6.39 -11.24 -0.34
N VAL A 31 -5.61 -11.39 -1.40
CA VAL A 31 -4.18 -11.08 -1.36
C VAL A 31 -4.09 -9.67 -0.77
N PRO A 32 -3.39 -9.48 0.37
CA PRO A 32 -3.36 -8.18 1.01
C PRO A 32 -2.96 -7.16 -0.03
N GLU A 33 -3.82 -6.19 -0.30
CA GLU A 33 -3.55 -5.11 -1.24
C GLU A 33 -2.24 -4.45 -0.82
N LYS A 34 -1.27 -4.44 -1.72
CA LYS A 34 0.00 -3.75 -1.46
C LYS A 34 -0.30 -2.27 -1.24
N ARG A 35 0.25 -1.73 -0.17
CA ARG A 35 0.05 -0.35 0.25
C ARG A 35 1.17 0.53 -0.26
N VAL A 36 0.81 1.58 -0.99
CA VAL A 36 1.77 2.54 -1.54
C VAL A 36 1.49 3.92 -0.94
N ALA A 37 2.46 4.46 -0.23
CA ALA A 37 2.40 5.83 0.27
C ALA A 37 2.97 6.81 -0.76
N VAL A 38 2.26 7.89 -0.98
CA VAL A 38 2.65 8.99 -1.88
C VAL A 38 2.92 10.23 -1.05
N ILE A 39 4.16 10.69 -1.05
CA ILE A 39 4.62 11.87 -0.33
C ILE A 39 4.93 12.97 -1.35
N LEU A 40 4.12 14.02 -1.35
CA LEU A 40 4.25 15.17 -2.24
C LEU A 40 4.28 16.44 -1.40
N PRO A 41 5.21 17.37 -1.62
CA PRO A 41 5.19 18.66 -0.94
C PRO A 41 3.94 19.43 -1.33
N GLU A 42 3.28 20.08 -0.37
CA GLU A 42 1.99 20.77 -0.57
C GLU A 42 1.00 19.88 -1.32
N SER A 43 0.73 18.70 -0.80
CA SER A 43 -0.10 17.66 -1.47
C SER A 43 -1.51 18.13 -1.86
N GLY A 44 -2.01 19.20 -1.26
CA GLY A 44 -3.28 19.86 -1.59
C GLY A 44 -3.21 20.84 -2.78
N ASP A 45 -2.05 21.11 -3.33
CA ASP A 45 -1.90 22.03 -4.45
C ASP A 45 -2.48 21.42 -5.76
N ASN A 46 -3.15 22.29 -6.53
CA ASN A 46 -3.76 21.92 -7.82
C ASN A 46 -2.75 21.38 -8.86
N ARG A 47 -1.47 21.72 -8.73
CA ARG A 47 -0.39 21.20 -9.60
C ARG A 47 -0.29 19.67 -9.58
N TRP A 48 -0.70 19.04 -8.49
CA TRP A 48 -0.65 17.59 -8.32
C TRP A 48 -1.90 16.85 -8.79
N ASN A 49 -3.00 17.57 -9.07
CA ASN A 49 -4.30 16.96 -9.38
C ASN A 49 -4.24 15.93 -10.52
N SER A 50 -3.57 16.28 -11.62
CA SER A 50 -3.46 15.38 -12.78
C SER A 50 -2.61 14.16 -12.47
N LEU A 51 -1.50 14.33 -11.71
CA LEU A 51 -0.62 13.26 -11.28
C LEU A 51 -1.35 12.31 -10.33
N ILE A 52 -2.01 12.86 -9.31
CA ILE A 52 -2.78 12.10 -8.32
C ILE A 52 -3.91 11.32 -9.01
N LYS A 53 -4.62 11.93 -9.96
CA LYS A 53 -5.67 11.24 -10.73
C LYS A 53 -5.12 10.05 -11.51
N GLY A 54 -3.98 10.23 -12.20
CA GLY A 54 -3.31 9.16 -12.94
C GLY A 54 -2.84 8.04 -12.03
N MET A 55 -2.22 8.37 -10.89
CA MET A 55 -1.78 7.39 -9.90
C MET A 55 -2.95 6.61 -9.29
N LYS A 56 -4.05 7.28 -8.94
CA LYS A 56 -5.28 6.61 -8.44
C LYS A 56 -5.84 5.63 -9.45
N GLN A 57 -5.88 6.01 -10.72
CA GLN A 57 -6.35 5.13 -11.79
C GLN A 57 -5.43 3.92 -11.96
N SER A 58 -4.12 4.12 -11.97
CA SER A 58 -3.14 3.05 -12.05
C SER A 58 -3.19 2.12 -10.83
N ALA A 59 -3.30 2.67 -9.63
CA ALA A 59 -3.44 1.89 -8.40
C ALA A 59 -4.67 0.98 -8.45
N LYS A 60 -5.81 1.52 -8.89
CA LYS A 60 -7.05 0.74 -9.05
C LYS A 60 -6.90 -0.41 -10.04
N ILE A 61 -6.24 -0.19 -11.19
CA ILE A 61 -6.03 -1.22 -12.22
C ILE A 61 -5.12 -2.34 -11.68
N ASN A 62 -4.13 -1.99 -10.85
CA ASN A 62 -3.14 -2.93 -10.32
C ASN A 62 -3.49 -3.47 -8.92
N ASN A 63 -4.69 -3.24 -8.44
CA ASN A 63 -5.15 -3.64 -7.10
C ASN A 63 -4.19 -3.20 -5.98
N LEU A 64 -3.78 -1.93 -6.02
CA LEU A 64 -2.92 -1.31 -5.01
C LEU A 64 -3.73 -0.36 -4.14
N HIS A 65 -3.49 -0.40 -2.84
CA HIS A 65 -4.03 0.58 -1.91
C HIS A 65 -3.11 1.80 -1.84
N MET A 66 -3.54 2.92 -2.43
CA MET A 66 -2.75 4.15 -2.46
C MET A 66 -3.16 5.11 -1.35
N ILE A 67 -2.19 5.52 -0.56
CA ILE A 67 -2.34 6.48 0.54
C ILE A 67 -1.58 7.75 0.16
N ILE A 68 -2.29 8.86 0.07
CA ILE A 68 -1.66 10.17 -0.16
C ILE A 68 -1.43 10.80 1.20
N CYS A 69 -0.17 11.04 1.53
CA CYS A 69 0.18 11.75 2.75
C CYS A 69 -0.15 13.24 2.56
N ASN A 70 -1.01 13.74 3.43
CA ASN A 70 -1.32 15.17 3.44
C ASN A 70 -0.16 15.91 4.09
N THR A 71 0.63 16.60 3.28
CA THR A 71 1.82 17.33 3.71
C THR A 71 1.69 18.80 3.36
N ASP A 72 2.23 19.64 4.22
CA ASP A 72 2.52 21.01 3.93
C ASP A 72 3.81 21.11 3.08
N GLU A 73 4.43 22.27 3.01
CA GLU A 73 5.72 22.44 2.37
C GLU A 73 6.79 21.59 3.07
N ILE A 74 7.52 20.79 2.30
CA ILE A 74 8.62 19.96 2.80
C ILE A 74 9.92 20.71 2.47
N GLU A 75 10.45 21.42 3.44
CA GLU A 75 11.60 22.32 3.25
C GLU A 75 12.94 21.58 3.23
N ASN A 76 13.06 20.46 3.95
CA ASN A 76 14.34 19.78 4.15
C ASN A 76 14.21 18.27 4.30
N ALA A 77 15.35 17.59 4.24
CA ALA A 77 15.46 16.15 4.35
C ALA A 77 15.00 15.58 5.71
N GLU A 78 15.10 16.36 6.78
CA GLU A 78 14.73 15.91 8.12
C GLU A 78 13.22 15.80 8.27
N MET A 79 12.46 16.77 7.78
CA MET A 79 10.99 16.73 7.74
C MET A 79 10.50 15.55 6.89
N GLU A 80 11.11 15.35 5.71
CA GLU A 80 10.78 14.22 4.84
C GLU A 80 11.04 12.88 5.51
N LYS A 81 12.13 12.76 6.25
CA LYS A 81 12.49 11.56 7.03
C LYS A 81 11.46 11.24 8.12
N GLU A 82 10.96 12.26 8.82
CA GLU A 82 9.93 12.07 9.85
C GLU A 82 8.64 11.55 9.24
N ILE A 83 8.19 12.11 8.12
CA ILE A 83 7.00 11.64 7.39
C ILE A 83 7.18 10.19 6.95
N ILE A 84 8.33 9.83 6.38
CA ILE A 84 8.63 8.45 5.97
C ILE A 84 8.58 7.52 7.18
N LYS A 85 9.17 7.92 8.31
CA LYS A 85 9.19 7.13 9.54
C LYS A 85 7.78 6.88 10.08
N GLU A 86 6.94 7.90 10.08
CA GLU A 86 5.54 7.78 10.47
C GLU A 86 4.78 6.80 9.57
N GLN A 87 4.92 6.92 8.26
CA GLN A 87 4.24 6.05 7.31
C GLN A 87 4.72 4.60 7.36
N LYS A 88 5.96 4.34 7.71
CA LYS A 88 6.47 2.96 7.92
C LYS A 88 5.69 2.19 8.97
N HIS A 89 5.21 2.85 10.03
CA HIS A 89 4.37 2.22 11.05
C HIS A 89 2.99 1.81 10.53
N ASN A 90 2.58 2.30 9.36
CA ASN A 90 1.28 2.03 8.74
C ASN A 90 1.29 0.83 7.76
N ASN A 91 2.30 -0.04 7.84
CA ASN A 91 2.47 -1.20 6.94
C ASN A 91 2.46 -0.81 5.46
N ILE A 92 3.33 0.12 5.09
CA ILE A 92 3.52 0.55 3.70
C ILE A 92 4.55 -0.35 3.03
N ASP A 93 4.21 -0.88 1.85
CA ASP A 93 5.07 -1.75 1.05
C ASP A 93 5.99 -0.97 0.11
N ALA A 94 5.56 0.22 -0.33
CA ALA A 94 6.34 1.06 -1.24
C ALA A 94 6.05 2.54 -1.05
N PHE A 95 7.02 3.38 -1.41
CA PHE A 95 6.92 4.83 -1.36
C PHE A 95 7.08 5.44 -2.73
N ILE A 96 6.24 6.43 -3.05
CA ILE A 96 6.41 7.37 -4.16
C ILE A 96 6.68 8.73 -3.54
N ILE A 97 7.87 9.27 -3.73
CA ILE A 97 8.32 10.48 -3.06
C ILE A 97 8.74 11.52 -4.09
N CYS A 98 8.24 12.74 -3.94
CA CYS A 98 8.83 13.91 -4.59
C CYS A 98 9.85 14.49 -3.60
N PRO A 99 11.17 14.29 -3.82
CA PRO A 99 12.19 14.58 -2.81
C PRO A 99 12.28 16.08 -2.48
N ALA A 100 12.48 16.37 -1.21
CA ALA A 100 12.76 17.71 -0.73
C ALA A 100 14.01 18.30 -1.39
N PRO A 101 14.13 19.63 -1.51
CA PRO A 101 15.34 20.27 -2.01
C PRO A 101 16.51 20.05 -1.03
N GLY A 102 17.70 19.78 -1.56
CA GLY A 102 18.93 19.61 -0.77
C GLY A 102 19.81 18.46 -1.25
N SER A 103 21.13 18.59 -0.99
CA SER A 103 22.12 17.56 -1.33
C SER A 103 21.97 16.30 -0.49
N ASP A 104 21.53 16.47 0.74
CA ASP A 104 21.50 15.40 1.77
C ASP A 104 20.28 14.49 1.64
N THR A 105 19.25 14.97 0.94
CA THR A 105 17.98 14.24 0.74
C THR A 105 18.21 12.89 0.07
N LYS A 106 19.10 12.81 -0.92
CA LYS A 106 19.40 11.56 -1.62
C LYS A 106 19.97 10.49 -0.70
N ASP A 107 20.90 10.88 0.17
CA ASP A 107 21.55 9.94 1.09
C ASP A 107 20.61 9.56 2.24
N MET A 108 19.77 10.49 2.68
CA MET A 108 18.71 10.23 3.63
C MET A 108 17.70 9.22 3.07
N LEU A 109 17.22 9.41 1.84
CA LEU A 109 16.26 8.50 1.20
C LEU A 109 16.83 7.10 1.02
N LYS A 110 18.10 6.98 0.63
CA LYS A 110 18.77 5.68 0.56
C LYS A 110 18.78 4.97 1.91
N LYS A 111 19.08 5.66 2.99
CA LYS A 111 19.10 5.09 4.33
C LYS A 111 17.69 4.77 4.84
N SER A 112 16.75 5.69 4.63
CA SER A 112 15.42 5.58 5.24
C SER A 112 14.46 4.65 4.49
N VAL A 113 14.61 4.49 3.19
CA VAL A 113 13.70 3.70 2.36
C VAL A 113 14.35 2.41 1.85
N CYS A 114 15.57 2.51 1.31
CA CYS A 114 16.20 1.36 0.66
C CYS A 114 16.87 0.39 1.63
N GLN A 115 17.29 0.82 2.80
CA GLN A 115 17.98 -0.05 3.76
C GLN A 115 17.03 -1.06 4.41
N ASP A 116 15.76 -0.71 4.57
CA ASP A 116 14.74 -1.64 5.08
C ASP A 116 14.11 -2.52 3.99
N ALA A 117 14.21 -2.11 2.72
CA ALA A 117 13.76 -2.89 1.57
C ALA A 117 14.64 -4.13 1.32
N ILE A 118 15.87 -4.16 1.83
CA ILE A 118 16.77 -5.33 1.75
C ILE A 118 16.30 -6.47 2.67
N HIS A 119 15.46 -6.18 3.66
CA HIS A 119 14.92 -7.18 4.59
C HIS A 119 13.58 -7.78 4.15
N THR A 120 12.96 -7.25 3.11
CA THR A 120 11.75 -7.82 2.50
C THR A 120 12.09 -8.29 1.09
N ASP A 121 11.97 -9.58 0.86
CA ASP A 121 12.37 -10.32 -0.38
C ASP A 121 11.78 -9.78 -1.71
N HIS A 122 11.00 -8.69 -1.69
CA HIS A 122 10.32 -8.13 -2.87
C HIS A 122 10.30 -6.60 -2.97
N GLY A 123 11.09 -5.87 -2.18
CA GLY A 123 11.09 -4.41 -2.16
C GLY A 123 12.09 -3.79 -3.14
N GLY A 124 11.66 -3.35 -4.31
CA GLY A 124 12.45 -2.52 -5.22
C GLY A 124 12.33 -1.04 -4.88
N CYS A 125 13.46 -0.34 -4.64
CA CYS A 125 13.47 1.12 -4.58
C CYS A 125 13.37 1.73 -5.97
N ILE A 126 12.25 2.37 -6.29
CA ILE A 126 12.12 3.14 -7.54
C ILE A 126 12.59 4.56 -7.27
N PHE A 127 13.79 4.88 -7.72
CA PHE A 127 14.35 6.23 -7.64
C PHE A 127 14.03 6.98 -8.93
N GLN A 128 13.06 7.91 -8.90
CA GLN A 128 12.81 8.78 -10.04
C GLN A 128 13.63 10.06 -9.91
N ARG A 129 14.66 10.20 -10.77
CA ARG A 129 15.49 11.40 -10.86
C ARG A 129 14.66 12.53 -11.47
N ARG A 130 14.47 13.64 -10.73
CA ARG A 130 13.97 14.89 -11.30
C ARG A 130 14.92 15.33 -12.43
N ARG A 131 14.45 15.37 -13.68
CA ARG A 131 15.13 16.12 -14.73
C ARG A 131 14.87 17.59 -14.43
N GLU A 132 15.93 18.32 -14.09
CA GLU A 132 15.89 19.76 -14.12
C GLU A 132 15.61 20.18 -15.57
N PHE A 133 14.42 20.73 -15.80
CA PHE A 133 14.16 21.50 -17.01
C PHE A 133 14.91 22.85 -16.85
N ARG A 134 15.94 23.04 -17.66
CA ARG A 134 16.50 24.37 -17.92
C ARG A 134 15.55 25.15 -18.79
#